data_4c6ab8cd793fcc806984b7705107ce32
#
_entry.id   4c6ab8cd793fcc806984b7705107ce32
#
_cell.length_a   1.000
_cell.length_b   1.000
_cell.length_c   1.000
_cell.angle_alpha   90.00
_cell.angle_beta   90.00
_cell.angle_gamma   90.00
#
_symmetry.space_group_name_H-M   'P 1'
#
loop_
_entity.id
_entity.type
_entity.pdbx_description
1 polymer ?
#
loop_
_entity_poly.entity_id
_entity_poly.type
_entity_poly.pdbx_seq_one_letter_code
_entity_poly.pdbx_strand_id
1 'polypeptide(L)'
;MIDFKQIIAESISQITNIEVNEIKGFIEVPKEQGNGDYAFPCFKLAKTLRKSPNVIADDIKANVNISEKYVEKIEVVGGYLNFFVNKETLAKEILQEVDENEEYGKSKIGNGKNIVIDYSSPNIAKTFHIGHLRTTVIGSALYNIYKYLGYNVTGINHLGDYGTQFGKLIEGYKRWGTEYNLDENPIEKLTEIYVRISNLCKEDESVLEACRDNFKKLEDGDPECVELWTKFKDLSLREFQKVYDILGTKFDSWNGESFYTDKMGEVIDLLEKSGKLVESQGARIIDLEDYGMAPCLIEKSNGSSTYATRDLAAILYRARTYDYDKALYVTSYEQVLHFRQIFEVAKLLGLDEKYIKGLEHVSYGMVLLETGRMSTREGNVVKLEDLLNEAIERAKKVIEEKNPDLENKDDIAKKVGIGAVVFNDLANSRVKDEIFNWDKVLNFQGETGPYIQYTYVRTKSVIEKAGGVPKIEDVNAKYLLDEYSSKILKLIYNFENILIQVTEKNEPSILSRYLIDVAKAYSNFYNENKIITDNKDIQNTRVFLTYATGKVLKTGSNLLGIQMPDKM
;
A
#
# COMPACT_ATOMS: atom_id res chain seq x y z
N MET A 1 23.82 9.07 -2.72
CA MET A 1 24.08 8.91 -1.25
C MET A 1 25.24 7.96 -1.02
N ILE A 2 26.07 8.18 0.00
CA ILE A 2 27.17 7.27 0.37
C ILE A 2 26.58 5.95 0.89
N ASP A 3 26.98 4.84 0.29
CA ASP A 3 26.64 3.50 0.81
C ASP A 3 27.73 3.02 1.77
N PHE A 4 27.55 3.31 3.06
CA PHE A 4 28.50 2.91 4.10
C PHE A 4 28.66 1.40 4.21
N LYS A 5 27.57 0.61 3.98
CA LYS A 5 27.67 -0.85 3.95
C LYS A 5 28.59 -1.33 2.81
N GLN A 6 28.52 -0.67 1.65
CA GLN A 6 29.39 -0.96 0.53
C GLN A 6 30.87 -0.69 0.86
N ILE A 7 31.16 0.49 1.43
CA ILE A 7 32.52 0.88 1.84
C ILE A 7 33.10 -0.12 2.85
N ILE A 8 32.31 -0.49 3.86
CA ILE A 8 32.72 -1.47 4.88
C ILE A 8 32.94 -2.85 4.23
N ALA A 9 32.02 -3.27 3.36
CA ALA A 9 32.09 -4.57 2.70
C ALA A 9 33.31 -4.68 1.79
N GLU A 10 33.60 -3.67 0.99
CA GLU A 10 34.79 -3.60 0.12
C GLU A 10 36.08 -3.71 0.94
N SER A 11 36.16 -2.97 2.06
CA SER A 11 37.34 -3.00 2.92
C SER A 11 37.56 -4.35 3.60
N ILE A 12 36.50 -5.02 4.04
CA ILE A 12 36.58 -6.39 4.59
C ILE A 12 36.92 -7.41 3.50
N SER A 13 36.32 -7.28 2.31
CA SER A 13 36.56 -8.14 1.16
C SER A 13 38.04 -8.16 0.75
N GLN A 14 38.71 -7.01 0.74
CA GLN A 14 40.14 -6.89 0.44
C GLN A 14 41.03 -7.69 1.41
N ILE A 15 40.60 -7.87 2.65
CA ILE A 15 41.36 -8.60 3.67
C ILE A 15 41.03 -10.10 3.62
N THR A 16 39.78 -10.44 3.40
CA THR A 16 39.26 -11.80 3.52
C THR A 16 39.23 -12.58 2.20
N ASN A 17 39.37 -11.88 1.07
CA ASN A 17 39.17 -12.41 -0.29
C ASN A 17 37.78 -13.05 -0.51
N ILE A 18 36.75 -12.59 0.23
CA ILE A 18 35.36 -13.03 0.08
C ILE A 18 34.61 -11.96 -0.73
N GLU A 19 33.68 -12.39 -1.56
CA GLU A 19 32.91 -11.50 -2.45
C GLU A 19 32.21 -10.37 -1.68
N VAL A 20 32.29 -9.14 -2.22
CA VAL A 20 31.75 -7.93 -1.58
C VAL A 20 30.27 -8.06 -1.26
N ASN A 21 29.49 -8.63 -2.17
CA ASN A 21 28.03 -8.77 -1.97
C ASN A 21 27.70 -9.78 -0.84
N GLU A 22 28.52 -10.80 -0.65
CA GLU A 22 28.37 -11.74 0.46
C GLU A 22 28.67 -11.04 1.80
N ILE A 23 29.78 -10.33 1.87
CA ILE A 23 30.15 -9.53 3.06
C ILE A 23 29.07 -8.50 3.37
N LYS A 24 28.60 -7.76 2.36
CA LYS A 24 27.56 -6.74 2.50
C LYS A 24 26.25 -7.32 3.06
N GLY A 25 25.90 -8.54 2.64
CA GLY A 25 24.73 -9.27 3.15
C GLY A 25 24.83 -9.67 4.63
N PHE A 26 26.04 -9.75 5.19
CA PHE A 26 26.25 -10.04 6.61
C PHE A 26 26.25 -8.79 7.50
N ILE A 27 26.42 -7.58 6.94
CA ILE A 27 26.46 -6.34 7.72
C ILE A 27 25.07 -6.00 8.26
N GLU A 28 24.97 -5.93 9.58
CA GLU A 28 23.76 -5.65 10.35
C GLU A 28 23.75 -4.21 10.87
N VAL A 29 22.56 -3.69 11.19
CA VAL A 29 22.40 -2.45 11.97
C VAL A 29 22.10 -2.86 13.42
N PRO A 30 22.98 -2.55 14.38
CA PRO A 30 22.78 -2.89 15.77
C PRO A 30 21.52 -2.28 16.37
N LYS A 31 20.83 -3.01 17.25
CA LYS A 31 19.64 -2.50 17.96
C LYS A 31 20.03 -1.51 19.06
N GLU A 32 21.18 -1.71 19.69
CA GLU A 32 21.71 -0.88 20.78
C GLU A 32 22.66 0.18 20.22
N GLN A 33 22.43 1.44 20.53
CA GLN A 33 23.22 2.57 20.02
C GLN A 33 24.71 2.49 20.39
N GLY A 34 25.07 1.86 21.52
CA GLY A 34 26.44 1.66 21.95
C GLY A 34 27.27 0.74 21.06
N ASN A 35 26.63 -0.07 20.21
CA ASN A 35 27.29 -1.06 19.37
C ASN A 35 27.56 -0.55 17.93
N GLY A 36 27.66 0.76 17.74
CA GLY A 36 27.97 1.39 16.46
C GLY A 36 26.78 1.57 15.53
N ASP A 37 27.05 2.04 14.34
CA ASP A 37 26.04 2.26 13.29
C ASP A 37 25.86 1.03 12.41
N TYR A 38 26.95 0.24 12.23
CA TYR A 38 26.96 -1.05 11.53
C TYR A 38 27.77 -2.06 12.32
N ALA A 39 27.36 -3.34 12.27
CA ALA A 39 28.07 -4.44 12.88
C ALA A 39 28.30 -5.56 11.87
N PHE A 40 29.52 -6.10 11.86
CA PHE A 40 29.87 -7.27 11.05
C PHE A 40 30.07 -8.49 11.96
N PRO A 41 29.24 -9.54 11.84
CA PRO A 41 29.34 -10.74 12.67
C PRO A 41 30.43 -11.68 12.14
N CYS A 42 31.65 -11.63 12.73
CA CYS A 42 32.80 -12.40 12.28
C CYS A 42 32.61 -13.92 12.40
N PHE A 43 31.65 -14.40 13.20
CA PHE A 43 31.30 -15.82 13.27
C PHE A 43 30.76 -16.38 11.93
N LYS A 44 30.22 -15.54 11.05
CA LYS A 44 29.80 -15.93 9.69
C LYS A 44 30.99 -16.44 8.86
N LEU A 45 32.18 -15.93 9.12
CA LEU A 45 33.42 -16.29 8.42
C LEU A 45 34.23 -17.38 9.14
N ALA A 46 33.85 -17.78 10.35
CA ALA A 46 34.63 -18.71 11.17
C ALA A 46 34.93 -20.04 10.48
N LYS A 47 33.94 -20.59 9.76
CA LYS A 47 34.09 -21.85 9.01
C LYS A 47 34.98 -21.69 7.77
N THR A 48 34.82 -20.60 7.04
CA THR A 48 35.55 -20.30 5.79
C THR A 48 37.02 -20.01 6.09
N LEU A 49 37.29 -19.17 7.08
CA LEU A 49 38.65 -18.78 7.44
C LEU A 49 39.32 -19.73 8.46
N ARG A 50 38.59 -20.69 9.02
CA ARG A 50 39.06 -21.67 10.01
C ARG A 50 39.74 -21.02 11.24
N LYS A 51 39.17 -19.90 11.69
CA LYS A 51 39.62 -19.11 12.84
C LYS A 51 38.45 -18.83 13.78
N SER A 52 38.77 -18.53 15.07
CA SER A 52 37.70 -18.09 15.99
C SER A 52 37.18 -16.70 15.61
N PRO A 53 35.91 -16.38 15.90
CA PRO A 53 35.31 -15.09 15.56
C PRO A 53 36.10 -13.90 16.10
N ASN A 54 36.62 -13.98 17.32
CA ASN A 54 37.42 -12.92 17.95
C ASN A 54 38.74 -12.69 17.19
N VAL A 55 39.45 -13.76 16.82
CA VAL A 55 40.69 -13.65 16.05
C VAL A 55 40.42 -13.05 14.67
N ILE A 56 39.29 -13.43 14.02
CA ILE A 56 38.90 -12.84 12.73
C ILE A 56 38.63 -11.34 12.91
N ALA A 57 37.89 -10.96 13.95
CA ALA A 57 37.58 -9.55 14.23
C ALA A 57 38.84 -8.71 14.46
N ASP A 58 39.79 -9.24 15.25
CA ASP A 58 41.04 -8.55 15.53
C ASP A 58 41.93 -8.45 14.27
N ASP A 59 42.02 -9.53 13.47
CA ASP A 59 42.75 -9.55 12.20
C ASP A 59 42.18 -8.52 11.21
N ILE A 60 40.85 -8.46 11.08
CA ILE A 60 40.21 -7.49 10.18
C ILE A 60 40.45 -6.08 10.72
N LYS A 61 40.22 -5.82 12.02
CA LYS A 61 40.43 -4.49 12.62
C LYS A 61 41.85 -3.97 12.42
N ALA A 62 42.86 -4.86 12.55
CA ALA A 62 44.26 -4.48 12.40
C ALA A 62 44.66 -4.11 10.96
N ASN A 63 43.94 -4.64 9.96
CA ASN A 63 44.29 -4.50 8.54
C ASN A 63 43.26 -3.69 7.72
N VAL A 64 42.10 -3.37 8.28
CA VAL A 64 41.09 -2.61 7.59
C VAL A 64 41.52 -1.17 7.35
N ASN A 65 41.42 -0.76 6.09
CA ASN A 65 41.77 0.60 5.67
C ASN A 65 40.50 1.33 5.17
N ILE A 66 39.83 1.99 6.10
CA ILE A 66 38.69 2.87 5.79
C ILE A 66 39.08 4.29 6.21
N SER A 67 38.84 5.26 5.32
CA SER A 67 39.10 6.66 5.65
C SER A 67 38.28 7.12 6.86
N GLU A 68 38.91 7.82 7.81
CA GLU A 68 38.22 8.45 8.94
C GLU A 68 37.12 9.44 8.53
N LYS A 69 37.18 9.91 7.29
CA LYS A 69 36.08 10.67 6.68
C LYS A 69 34.77 9.89 6.70
N TYR A 70 34.79 8.56 6.56
CA TYR A 70 33.60 7.73 6.49
C TYR A 70 33.29 6.98 7.79
N VAL A 71 34.34 6.42 8.41
CA VAL A 71 34.22 5.64 9.67
C VAL A 71 35.21 6.21 10.68
N GLU A 72 34.70 6.83 11.72
CA GLU A 72 35.51 7.50 12.74
C GLU A 72 36.12 6.53 13.76
N LYS A 73 35.50 5.34 13.93
CA LYS A 73 35.91 4.37 14.94
C LYS A 73 35.48 2.96 14.58
N ILE A 74 36.33 1.97 14.90
CA ILE A 74 36.01 0.53 14.77
C ILE A 74 36.30 -0.15 16.10
N GLU A 75 35.33 -0.90 16.64
CA GLU A 75 35.45 -1.65 17.89
C GLU A 75 35.15 -3.13 17.70
N VAL A 76 35.86 -3.97 18.46
CA VAL A 76 35.61 -5.41 18.54
C VAL A 76 34.88 -5.71 19.85
N VAL A 77 33.70 -6.31 19.75
CA VAL A 77 32.91 -6.72 20.92
C VAL A 77 32.34 -8.12 20.66
N GLY A 78 32.78 -9.13 21.41
CA GLY A 78 32.20 -10.48 21.39
C GLY A 78 32.19 -11.16 20.01
N GLY A 79 33.24 -10.93 19.17
CA GLY A 79 33.29 -11.48 17.81
C GLY A 79 32.51 -10.71 16.76
N TYR A 80 32.02 -9.51 17.10
CA TYR A 80 31.52 -8.51 16.18
C TYR A 80 32.53 -7.41 15.92
N LEU A 81 32.57 -6.91 14.69
CA LEU A 81 33.22 -5.65 14.35
C LEU A 81 32.14 -4.57 14.24
N ASN A 82 32.22 -3.59 15.14
CA ASN A 82 31.28 -2.49 15.20
C ASN A 82 31.93 -1.24 14.58
N PHE A 83 31.24 -0.67 13.57
CA PHE A 83 31.69 0.49 12.83
C PHE A 83 30.86 1.71 13.24
N PHE A 84 31.54 2.79 13.58
CA PHE A 84 30.94 4.08 13.92
C PHE A 84 31.18 5.02 12.75
N VAL A 85 30.09 5.43 12.11
CA VAL A 85 30.13 6.32 10.95
C VAL A 85 30.50 7.74 11.39
N ASN A 86 31.32 8.43 10.60
CA ASN A 86 31.60 9.83 10.83
C ASN A 86 30.32 10.67 10.68
N LYS A 87 29.81 11.17 11.80
CA LYS A 87 28.51 11.84 11.88
C LYS A 87 28.47 13.15 11.10
N GLU A 88 29.57 13.91 11.04
CA GLU A 88 29.64 15.15 10.29
C GLU A 88 29.55 14.88 8.79
N THR A 89 30.29 13.89 8.29
CA THR A 89 30.22 13.45 6.91
C THR A 89 28.82 12.95 6.55
N LEU A 90 28.24 12.08 7.39
CA LEU A 90 26.88 11.55 7.19
C LEU A 90 25.87 12.70 7.10
N ALA A 91 25.93 13.66 8.03
CA ALA A 91 25.00 14.80 8.04
C ALA A 91 25.15 15.65 6.76
N LYS A 92 26.38 15.97 6.36
CA LYS A 92 26.65 16.75 5.15
C LYS A 92 26.10 16.07 3.90
N GLU A 93 26.38 14.81 3.71
CA GLU A 93 25.96 14.04 2.53
C GLU A 93 24.43 13.92 2.47
N ILE A 94 23.75 13.66 3.59
CA ILE A 94 22.29 13.58 3.65
C ILE A 94 21.66 14.91 3.25
N LEU A 95 22.14 16.02 3.86
CA LEU A 95 21.55 17.34 3.61
C LEU A 95 21.81 17.81 2.17
N GLN A 96 23.00 17.52 1.62
CA GLN A 96 23.30 17.81 0.24
C GLN A 96 22.41 17.02 -0.73
N GLU A 97 22.16 15.73 -0.47
CA GLU A 97 21.29 14.92 -1.30
C GLU A 97 19.82 15.37 -1.20
N VAL A 98 19.37 15.79 -0.01
CA VAL A 98 18.02 16.37 0.15
C VAL A 98 17.88 17.67 -0.64
N ASP A 99 18.92 18.49 -0.71
CA ASP A 99 18.94 19.74 -1.48
C ASP A 99 18.88 19.48 -3.00
N GLU A 100 19.74 18.58 -3.49
CA GLU A 100 19.89 18.27 -4.90
C GLU A 100 18.69 17.51 -5.50
N ASN A 101 17.95 16.75 -4.69
CA ASN A 101 16.85 15.91 -5.15
C ASN A 101 15.49 16.45 -4.69
N GLU A 102 14.73 17.05 -5.61
CA GLU A 102 13.37 17.52 -5.33
C GLU A 102 12.47 16.38 -4.83
N GLU A 103 12.59 15.20 -5.41
CA GLU A 103 11.89 13.97 -5.03
C GLU A 103 12.81 13.06 -4.19
N TYR A 104 13.18 13.51 -2.99
CA TYR A 104 14.09 12.75 -2.11
C TYR A 104 13.56 11.36 -1.78
N GLY A 105 14.43 10.35 -1.89
CA GLY A 105 14.08 8.93 -1.71
C GLY A 105 13.48 8.26 -2.95
N LYS A 106 13.31 8.98 -4.07
CA LYS A 106 12.95 8.38 -5.35
C LYS A 106 14.12 7.57 -5.90
N SER A 107 13.82 6.40 -6.41
CA SER A 107 14.82 5.45 -6.84
C SER A 107 14.47 4.82 -8.18
N LYS A 108 15.45 4.19 -8.82
CA LYS A 108 15.28 3.38 -10.03
C LYS A 108 15.49 1.89 -9.78
N ILE A 109 15.38 1.44 -8.52
CA ILE A 109 15.62 0.05 -8.15
C ILE A 109 14.64 -0.91 -8.85
N GLY A 110 13.44 -0.42 -9.17
CA GLY A 110 12.45 -1.16 -9.96
C GLY A 110 12.93 -1.50 -11.36
N ASN A 111 13.90 -0.73 -11.89
CA ASN A 111 14.53 -0.95 -13.20
C ASN A 111 13.52 -1.23 -14.33
N GLY A 112 12.36 -0.57 -14.28
CA GLY A 112 11.29 -0.72 -15.27
C GLY A 112 10.56 -2.06 -15.24
N LYS A 113 10.74 -2.90 -14.22
CA LYS A 113 9.94 -4.11 -14.03
C LYS A 113 8.45 -3.78 -13.91
N ASN A 114 7.61 -4.63 -14.46
CA ASN A 114 6.17 -4.42 -14.53
C ASN A 114 5.46 -5.00 -13.30
N ILE A 115 4.69 -4.18 -12.62
CA ILE A 115 3.86 -4.57 -11.48
C ILE A 115 2.39 -4.33 -11.82
N VAL A 116 1.57 -5.35 -11.70
CA VAL A 116 0.12 -5.23 -11.79
C VAL A 116 -0.46 -5.30 -10.38
N ILE A 117 -1.34 -4.36 -10.02
CA ILE A 117 -2.01 -4.34 -8.73
C ILE A 117 -3.51 -4.29 -8.95
N ASP A 118 -4.20 -5.35 -8.53
CA ASP A 118 -5.66 -5.47 -8.51
C ASP A 118 -6.16 -5.04 -7.14
N TYR A 119 -6.92 -3.95 -7.06
CA TYR A 119 -7.38 -3.41 -5.78
C TYR A 119 -8.68 -2.61 -5.91
N SER A 120 -9.33 -2.35 -4.79
CA SER A 120 -10.67 -1.78 -4.66
C SER A 120 -11.78 -2.74 -5.12
N SER A 121 -11.94 -2.94 -6.39
CA SER A 121 -12.73 -3.99 -7.05
C SER A 121 -14.16 -4.18 -6.50
N PRO A 122 -14.96 -3.07 -6.36
CA PRO A 122 -16.30 -3.14 -5.82
C PRO A 122 -17.28 -3.78 -6.82
N ASN A 123 -18.35 -4.37 -6.27
CA ASN A 123 -19.48 -4.80 -7.09
C ASN A 123 -20.33 -3.61 -7.51
N ILE A 124 -20.65 -3.49 -8.81
CA ILE A 124 -21.60 -2.48 -9.30
C ILE A 124 -23.01 -2.72 -8.75
N ALA A 125 -23.81 -1.67 -8.72
CA ALA A 125 -25.17 -1.67 -8.16
C ALA A 125 -25.23 -2.11 -6.68
N LYS A 126 -24.13 -1.98 -5.95
CA LYS A 126 -24.04 -2.18 -4.50
C LYS A 126 -23.38 -1.00 -3.83
N THR A 127 -23.73 -0.79 -2.56
CA THR A 127 -23.15 0.29 -1.76
C THR A 127 -21.65 0.14 -1.62
N PHE A 128 -20.90 1.21 -1.90
CA PHE A 128 -19.48 1.31 -1.63
C PHE A 128 -19.30 1.65 -0.15
N HIS A 129 -18.92 0.65 0.65
CA HIS A 129 -18.91 0.74 2.11
C HIS A 129 -17.49 0.71 2.69
N ILE A 130 -17.36 1.00 3.97
CA ILE A 130 -16.07 1.06 4.67
C ILE A 130 -15.20 -0.20 4.47
N GLY A 131 -15.80 -1.38 4.27
CA GLY A 131 -15.04 -2.59 3.95
C GLY A 131 -14.23 -2.50 2.65
N HIS A 132 -14.61 -1.62 1.73
CA HIS A 132 -13.84 -1.35 0.50
C HIS A 132 -12.73 -0.31 0.72
N LEU A 133 -12.74 0.44 1.83
CA LEU A 133 -11.68 1.40 2.14
C LEU A 133 -10.33 0.71 2.15
N ARG A 134 -10.23 -0.40 2.86
CA ARG A 134 -8.98 -1.10 3.15
C ARG A 134 -8.25 -1.56 1.90
N THR A 135 -8.93 -2.28 0.99
CA THR A 135 -8.34 -2.67 -0.29
C THR A 135 -7.92 -1.46 -1.10
N THR A 136 -8.74 -0.40 -1.10
CA THR A 136 -8.50 0.83 -1.88
C THR A 136 -7.25 1.57 -1.39
N VAL A 137 -7.11 1.80 -0.08
CA VAL A 137 -5.97 2.58 0.45
C VAL A 137 -4.67 1.76 0.46
N ILE A 138 -4.73 0.45 0.77
CA ILE A 138 -3.55 -0.43 0.70
C ILE A 138 -3.05 -0.51 -0.75
N GLY A 139 -3.95 -0.77 -1.71
CA GLY A 139 -3.59 -0.88 -3.12
C GLY A 139 -3.05 0.45 -3.67
N SER A 140 -3.69 1.58 -3.34
CA SER A 140 -3.24 2.91 -3.74
C SER A 140 -1.86 3.26 -3.17
N ALA A 141 -1.60 2.94 -1.90
CA ALA A 141 -0.29 3.16 -1.28
C ALA A 141 0.80 2.31 -1.96
N LEU A 142 0.54 1.02 -2.21
CA LEU A 142 1.47 0.16 -2.94
C LEU A 142 1.71 0.67 -4.36
N TYR A 143 0.65 1.07 -5.09
CA TYR A 143 0.76 1.66 -6.42
C TYR A 143 1.72 2.86 -6.43
N ASN A 144 1.54 3.80 -5.50
CA ASN A 144 2.37 5.00 -5.39
C ASN A 144 3.83 4.65 -5.05
N ILE A 145 4.06 3.75 -4.08
CA ILE A 145 5.40 3.40 -3.60
C ILE A 145 6.18 2.63 -4.67
N TYR A 146 5.58 1.61 -5.31
CA TYR A 146 6.22 0.91 -6.42
C TYR A 146 6.60 1.87 -7.55
N LYS A 147 5.68 2.77 -7.94
CA LYS A 147 5.94 3.79 -8.97
C LYS A 147 7.08 4.73 -8.59
N TYR A 148 7.13 5.14 -7.31
CA TYR A 148 8.19 6.01 -6.78
C TYR A 148 9.57 5.35 -6.80
N LEU A 149 9.62 4.03 -6.64
CA LEU A 149 10.83 3.22 -6.74
C LEU A 149 11.21 2.80 -8.17
N GLY A 150 10.56 3.36 -9.20
CA GLY A 150 10.93 3.18 -10.60
C GLY A 150 10.41 1.89 -11.26
N TYR A 151 9.37 1.28 -10.71
CA TYR A 151 8.63 0.22 -11.38
C TYR A 151 7.60 0.80 -12.36
N ASN A 152 7.28 0.07 -13.42
CA ASN A 152 6.12 0.32 -14.26
C ASN A 152 4.90 -0.30 -13.57
N VAL A 153 3.97 0.52 -13.10
CA VAL A 153 2.83 0.02 -12.33
C VAL A 153 1.54 0.19 -13.10
N THR A 154 0.75 -0.88 -13.16
CA THR A 154 -0.62 -0.86 -13.70
C THR A 154 -1.61 -1.16 -12.58
N GLY A 155 -2.43 -0.19 -12.22
CA GLY A 155 -3.51 -0.32 -11.24
C GLY A 155 -4.81 -0.78 -11.92
N ILE A 156 -5.38 -1.89 -11.47
CA ILE A 156 -6.61 -2.46 -12.02
C ILE A 156 -7.73 -2.36 -11.00
N ASN A 157 -8.86 -1.80 -11.41
CA ASN A 157 -10.13 -1.91 -10.70
C ASN A 157 -10.96 -3.04 -11.33
N HIS A 158 -10.84 -4.25 -10.79
CA HIS A 158 -11.54 -5.44 -11.29
C HIS A 158 -12.96 -5.47 -10.76
N LEU A 159 -13.84 -4.71 -11.41
CA LEU A 159 -15.22 -4.54 -10.97
C LEU A 159 -16.00 -5.86 -10.97
N GLY A 160 -16.79 -6.09 -9.92
CA GLY A 160 -17.79 -7.16 -9.89
C GLY A 160 -19.03 -6.74 -10.71
N ASP A 161 -18.90 -6.74 -12.03
CA ASP A 161 -19.93 -6.25 -12.95
C ASP A 161 -20.61 -7.38 -13.74
N TYR A 162 -20.46 -8.64 -13.30
CA TYR A 162 -21.04 -9.80 -13.96
C TYR A 162 -21.63 -10.81 -12.96
N GLY A 163 -22.68 -11.54 -13.38
CA GLY A 163 -23.30 -12.59 -12.59
C GLY A 163 -24.83 -12.55 -12.58
N THR A 164 -25.45 -13.62 -12.09
CA THR A 164 -26.91 -13.81 -12.05
C THR A 164 -27.67 -12.70 -11.30
N GLN A 165 -26.99 -11.94 -10.47
CA GLN A 165 -27.56 -10.78 -9.78
C GLN A 165 -28.03 -9.70 -10.76
N PHE A 166 -27.42 -9.58 -11.94
CA PHE A 166 -27.84 -8.60 -12.95
C PHE A 166 -29.10 -9.01 -13.67
N GLY A 167 -29.35 -10.31 -13.86
CA GLY A 167 -30.66 -10.77 -14.35
C GLY A 167 -31.79 -10.38 -13.41
N LYS A 168 -31.60 -10.50 -12.10
CA LYS A 168 -32.57 -10.01 -11.10
C LYS A 168 -32.74 -8.50 -11.18
N LEU A 169 -31.65 -7.75 -11.27
CA LEU A 169 -31.73 -6.29 -11.31
C LEU A 169 -32.44 -5.80 -12.60
N ILE A 170 -32.12 -6.41 -13.73
CA ILE A 170 -32.80 -6.12 -15.02
C ILE A 170 -34.29 -6.41 -14.91
N GLU A 171 -34.69 -7.59 -14.42
CA GLU A 171 -36.10 -7.94 -14.25
C GLU A 171 -36.83 -7.00 -13.29
N GLY A 172 -36.19 -6.69 -12.13
CA GLY A 172 -36.74 -5.75 -11.17
C GLY A 172 -36.93 -4.34 -11.76
N TYR A 173 -35.94 -3.87 -12.54
CA TYR A 173 -36.02 -2.57 -13.19
C TYR A 173 -37.09 -2.52 -14.31
N LYS A 174 -37.25 -3.58 -15.10
CA LYS A 174 -38.34 -3.71 -16.08
C LYS A 174 -39.72 -3.61 -15.42
N ARG A 175 -39.88 -4.15 -14.23
CA ARG A 175 -41.16 -4.11 -13.48
C ARG A 175 -41.44 -2.77 -12.82
N TRP A 176 -40.42 -2.15 -12.21
CA TRP A 176 -40.63 -1.02 -11.32
C TRP A 176 -39.71 0.18 -11.59
N GLY A 177 -38.92 0.17 -12.64
CA GLY A 177 -37.93 1.23 -12.89
C GLY A 177 -38.53 2.63 -13.00
N THR A 178 -39.80 2.74 -13.45
CA THR A 178 -40.53 4.02 -13.50
C THR A 178 -40.93 4.57 -12.11
N GLU A 179 -40.92 3.74 -11.08
CA GLU A 179 -41.19 4.15 -9.70
C GLU A 179 -39.97 4.80 -9.03
N TYR A 180 -38.77 4.70 -9.64
CA TYR A 180 -37.52 5.13 -9.07
C TYR A 180 -36.82 6.22 -9.89
N ASN A 181 -36.48 7.33 -9.25
CA ASN A 181 -35.63 8.35 -9.86
C ASN A 181 -34.15 7.97 -9.63
N LEU A 182 -33.47 7.53 -10.68
CA LEU A 182 -32.04 7.13 -10.62
C LEU A 182 -31.07 8.31 -10.74
N ASP A 183 -31.54 9.56 -10.88
CA ASP A 183 -30.67 10.74 -10.89
C ASP A 183 -30.21 11.10 -9.47
N GLU A 184 -30.96 10.65 -8.46
CA GLU A 184 -30.67 10.86 -7.04
C GLU A 184 -30.41 9.54 -6.33
N ASN A 185 -29.25 9.40 -5.68
CA ASN A 185 -28.84 8.19 -4.95
C ASN A 185 -29.03 6.88 -5.73
N PRO A 186 -28.49 6.77 -6.97
CA PRO A 186 -28.78 5.65 -7.88
C PRO A 186 -28.50 4.28 -7.26
N ILE A 187 -27.40 4.13 -6.51
CA ILE A 187 -27.01 2.84 -5.91
C ILE A 187 -28.01 2.39 -4.85
N GLU A 188 -28.55 3.31 -4.07
CA GLU A 188 -29.55 3.01 -3.06
C GLU A 188 -30.85 2.50 -3.73
N LYS A 189 -31.30 3.21 -4.78
CA LYS A 189 -32.46 2.82 -5.57
C LYS A 189 -32.29 1.47 -6.28
N LEU A 190 -31.14 1.22 -6.89
CA LEU A 190 -30.82 -0.08 -7.48
C LEU A 190 -30.78 -1.20 -6.44
N THR A 191 -30.29 -0.91 -5.23
CA THR A 191 -30.31 -1.86 -4.10
C THR A 191 -31.73 -2.15 -3.64
N GLU A 192 -32.60 -1.14 -3.54
CA GLU A 192 -34.03 -1.32 -3.21
C GLU A 192 -34.73 -2.23 -4.24
N ILE A 193 -34.51 -1.97 -5.53
CA ILE A 193 -35.04 -2.80 -6.62
C ILE A 193 -34.53 -4.24 -6.49
N TYR A 194 -33.23 -4.41 -6.26
CA TYR A 194 -32.61 -5.73 -6.10
C TYR A 194 -33.18 -6.51 -4.90
N VAL A 195 -33.38 -5.86 -3.76
CA VAL A 195 -33.99 -6.47 -2.57
C VAL A 195 -35.43 -6.86 -2.84
N ARG A 196 -36.22 -5.96 -3.46
CA ARG A 196 -37.63 -6.20 -3.81
C ARG A 196 -37.78 -7.39 -4.72
N ILE A 197 -37.03 -7.48 -5.83
CA ILE A 197 -37.07 -8.61 -6.76
C ILE A 197 -36.56 -9.90 -6.13
N SER A 198 -35.50 -9.82 -5.30
CA SER A 198 -34.95 -11.00 -4.63
C SER A 198 -35.93 -11.62 -3.63
N ASN A 199 -36.77 -10.82 -2.97
CA ASN A 199 -37.82 -11.32 -2.11
C ASN A 199 -38.94 -11.96 -2.93
N LEU A 200 -39.35 -11.32 -4.03
CA LEU A 200 -40.38 -11.89 -4.90
C LEU A 200 -39.93 -13.23 -5.53
N CYS A 201 -38.66 -13.39 -5.88
CA CYS A 201 -38.10 -14.66 -6.37
C CYS A 201 -38.15 -15.80 -5.33
N LYS A 202 -38.30 -15.51 -4.03
CA LYS A 202 -38.47 -16.56 -3.00
C LYS A 202 -39.92 -17.07 -2.93
N GLU A 203 -40.84 -16.24 -3.34
CA GLU A 203 -42.30 -16.50 -3.29
C GLU A 203 -42.83 -17.05 -4.60
N ASP A 204 -42.19 -16.71 -5.73
CA ASP A 204 -42.65 -17.05 -7.09
C ASP A 204 -41.49 -17.53 -7.97
N GLU A 205 -41.46 -18.84 -8.25
CA GLU A 205 -40.44 -19.46 -9.11
C GLU A 205 -40.46 -18.93 -10.54
N SER A 206 -41.64 -18.52 -11.06
CA SER A 206 -41.74 -17.95 -12.42
C SER A 206 -40.96 -16.64 -12.53
N VAL A 207 -40.90 -15.85 -11.46
CA VAL A 207 -40.10 -14.63 -11.40
C VAL A 207 -38.62 -14.96 -11.38
N LEU A 208 -38.20 -16.00 -10.63
CA LEU A 208 -36.82 -16.45 -10.63
C LEU A 208 -36.38 -16.92 -12.02
N GLU A 209 -37.24 -17.63 -12.74
CA GLU A 209 -36.99 -18.04 -14.15
C GLU A 209 -36.83 -16.81 -15.04
N ALA A 210 -37.73 -15.82 -14.97
CA ALA A 210 -37.59 -14.57 -15.73
C ALA A 210 -36.26 -13.83 -15.44
N CYS A 211 -35.78 -13.87 -14.18
CA CYS A 211 -34.46 -13.33 -13.82
C CYS A 211 -33.31 -14.12 -14.48
N ARG A 212 -33.42 -15.45 -14.51
CA ARG A 212 -32.45 -16.32 -15.20
C ARG A 212 -32.43 -16.05 -16.72
N ASP A 213 -33.61 -15.89 -17.32
CA ASP A 213 -33.76 -15.58 -18.74
C ASP A 213 -33.15 -14.22 -19.09
N ASN A 214 -33.39 -13.18 -18.27
CA ASN A 214 -32.77 -11.88 -18.48
C ASN A 214 -31.24 -11.92 -18.33
N PHE A 215 -30.70 -12.74 -17.42
CA PHE A 215 -29.26 -12.92 -17.35
C PHE A 215 -28.73 -13.64 -18.58
N LYS A 216 -29.42 -14.69 -19.07
CA LYS A 216 -29.05 -15.38 -20.31
C LYS A 216 -29.09 -14.45 -21.51
N LYS A 217 -30.15 -13.62 -21.64
CA LYS A 217 -30.25 -12.58 -22.68
C LYS A 217 -29.10 -11.59 -22.62
N LEU A 218 -28.68 -11.17 -21.41
CA LEU A 218 -27.50 -10.31 -21.24
C LEU A 218 -26.24 -11.00 -21.76
N GLU A 219 -26.05 -12.30 -21.43
CA GLU A 219 -24.93 -13.10 -21.94
C GLU A 219 -24.93 -13.23 -23.47
N ASP A 220 -26.10 -13.37 -24.06
CA ASP A 220 -26.28 -13.51 -25.51
C ASP A 220 -26.25 -12.15 -26.26
N GLY A 221 -26.06 -11.04 -25.53
CA GLY A 221 -25.93 -9.70 -26.09
C GLY A 221 -27.27 -9.06 -26.50
N ASP A 222 -28.39 -9.42 -25.86
CA ASP A 222 -29.67 -8.77 -26.09
C ASP A 222 -29.60 -7.26 -25.88
N PRO A 223 -29.98 -6.43 -26.88
CA PRO A 223 -29.77 -4.99 -26.83
C PRO A 223 -30.38 -4.30 -25.58
N GLU A 224 -31.61 -4.70 -25.20
CA GLU A 224 -32.31 -4.11 -24.05
C GLU A 224 -31.57 -4.46 -22.73
N CYS A 225 -31.20 -5.71 -22.56
CA CYS A 225 -30.52 -6.18 -21.36
C CYS A 225 -29.11 -5.55 -21.25
N VAL A 226 -28.40 -5.41 -22.37
CA VAL A 226 -27.09 -4.75 -22.43
C VAL A 226 -27.20 -3.25 -22.11
N GLU A 227 -28.21 -2.57 -22.66
CA GLU A 227 -28.48 -1.14 -22.39
C GLU A 227 -28.72 -0.91 -20.88
N LEU A 228 -29.62 -1.70 -20.29
CA LEU A 228 -29.91 -1.60 -18.85
C LEU A 228 -28.68 -1.89 -17.97
N TRP A 229 -27.94 -2.96 -18.28
CA TRP A 229 -26.71 -3.29 -17.57
C TRP A 229 -25.67 -2.18 -17.69
N THR A 230 -25.47 -1.63 -18.89
CA THR A 230 -24.56 -0.49 -19.12
C THR A 230 -24.99 0.72 -18.30
N LYS A 231 -26.29 1.03 -18.27
CA LYS A 231 -26.83 2.10 -17.42
C LYS A 231 -26.51 1.90 -15.95
N PHE A 232 -26.69 0.69 -15.41
CA PHE A 232 -26.38 0.39 -14.00
C PHE A 232 -24.88 0.49 -13.71
N LYS A 233 -24.04 0.05 -14.64
CA LYS A 233 -22.59 0.18 -14.56
C LYS A 233 -22.16 1.64 -14.54
N ASP A 234 -22.63 2.46 -15.45
CA ASP A 234 -22.27 3.88 -15.55
C ASP A 234 -22.73 4.68 -14.32
N LEU A 235 -23.92 4.37 -13.80
CA LEU A 235 -24.40 4.95 -12.54
C LEU A 235 -23.48 4.60 -11.38
N SER A 236 -23.09 3.32 -11.29
CA SER A 236 -22.21 2.83 -10.23
C SER A 236 -20.82 3.47 -10.31
N LEU A 237 -20.26 3.54 -11.51
CA LEU A 237 -18.93 4.15 -11.74
C LEU A 237 -18.91 5.63 -11.35
N ARG A 238 -19.98 6.38 -11.64
CA ARG A 238 -20.09 7.79 -11.22
C ARG A 238 -20.06 7.94 -9.69
N GLU A 239 -20.77 7.09 -8.96
CA GLU A 239 -20.78 7.12 -7.50
C GLU A 239 -19.42 6.69 -6.91
N PHE A 240 -18.80 5.64 -7.45
CA PHE A 240 -17.48 5.21 -7.01
C PHE A 240 -16.41 6.27 -7.27
N GLN A 241 -16.49 6.98 -8.42
CA GLN A 241 -15.56 8.03 -8.78
C GLN A 241 -15.55 9.17 -7.75
N LYS A 242 -16.69 9.54 -7.17
CA LYS A 242 -16.75 10.54 -6.09
C LYS A 242 -15.84 10.15 -4.91
N VAL A 243 -15.93 8.88 -4.48
CA VAL A 243 -15.10 8.37 -3.37
C VAL A 243 -13.63 8.30 -3.78
N TYR A 244 -13.31 7.86 -5.00
CA TYR A 244 -11.94 7.83 -5.49
C TYR A 244 -11.33 9.22 -5.62
N ASP A 245 -12.11 10.23 -6.02
CA ASP A 245 -11.68 11.63 -6.07
C ASP A 245 -11.41 12.19 -4.66
N ILE A 246 -12.22 11.81 -3.67
CA ILE A 246 -12.00 12.15 -2.27
C ILE A 246 -10.68 11.54 -1.77
N LEU A 247 -10.44 10.25 -2.04
CA LEU A 247 -9.25 9.51 -1.61
C LEU A 247 -8.00 9.79 -2.47
N GLY A 248 -8.16 10.42 -3.64
CA GLY A 248 -7.08 10.64 -4.61
C GLY A 248 -6.60 9.35 -5.28
N THR A 249 -7.42 8.29 -5.27
CA THR A 249 -7.10 6.98 -5.84
C THR A 249 -7.29 6.97 -7.36
N LYS A 250 -6.37 6.32 -8.09
CA LYS A 250 -6.37 6.24 -9.56
C LYS A 250 -6.22 4.81 -10.04
N PHE A 251 -6.81 4.52 -11.19
CA PHE A 251 -6.68 3.23 -11.88
C PHE A 251 -6.29 3.44 -13.33
N ASP A 252 -5.49 2.51 -13.87
CA ASP A 252 -5.08 2.50 -15.28
C ASP A 252 -6.02 1.61 -16.11
N SER A 253 -6.73 0.65 -15.47
CA SER A 253 -7.67 -0.25 -16.10
C SER A 253 -8.92 -0.45 -15.25
N TRP A 254 -10.08 -0.54 -15.92
CA TRP A 254 -11.40 -0.79 -15.34
C TRP A 254 -12.02 -2.09 -15.89
N ASN A 255 -11.18 -3.03 -16.31
CA ASN A 255 -11.60 -4.33 -16.83
C ASN A 255 -12.13 -5.20 -15.68
N GLY A 256 -13.46 -5.17 -15.52
CA GLY A 256 -14.20 -5.98 -14.56
C GLY A 256 -14.40 -7.42 -15.01
N GLU A 257 -15.19 -8.16 -14.26
CA GLU A 257 -15.52 -9.56 -14.53
C GLU A 257 -16.10 -9.78 -15.92
N SER A 258 -16.96 -8.85 -16.39
CA SER A 258 -17.60 -8.93 -17.71
C SER A 258 -16.63 -8.93 -18.88
N PHE A 259 -15.47 -8.27 -18.72
CA PHE A 259 -14.43 -8.20 -19.75
C PHE A 259 -13.81 -9.56 -20.08
N TYR A 260 -13.86 -10.50 -19.13
CA TYR A 260 -13.21 -11.81 -19.27
C TYR A 260 -14.15 -12.92 -19.72
N THR A 261 -15.44 -12.63 -19.94
CA THR A 261 -16.45 -13.66 -20.28
C THR A 261 -16.15 -14.40 -21.57
N ASP A 262 -15.71 -13.70 -22.62
CA ASP A 262 -15.32 -14.27 -23.92
C ASP A 262 -13.95 -14.99 -23.89
N LYS A 263 -13.21 -14.88 -22.80
CA LYS A 263 -11.86 -15.44 -22.63
C LYS A 263 -11.81 -16.73 -21.80
N MET A 264 -12.94 -17.08 -21.18
CA MET A 264 -13.03 -18.27 -20.31
C MET A 264 -12.92 -19.59 -21.11
N GLY A 265 -13.42 -19.61 -22.36
CA GLY A 265 -13.31 -20.79 -23.22
C GLY A 265 -11.86 -21.23 -23.43
N GLU A 266 -10.95 -20.29 -23.66
CA GLU A 266 -9.52 -20.60 -23.81
C GLU A 266 -8.93 -21.24 -22.54
N VAL A 267 -9.34 -20.79 -21.35
CA VAL A 267 -8.90 -21.38 -20.08
C VAL A 267 -9.31 -22.84 -20.00
N ILE A 268 -10.58 -23.13 -20.32
CA ILE A 268 -11.10 -24.51 -20.32
C ILE A 268 -10.31 -25.38 -21.28
N ASP A 269 -10.07 -24.91 -22.51
CA ASP A 269 -9.27 -25.63 -23.52
C ASP A 269 -7.85 -25.94 -23.05
N LEU A 270 -7.21 -24.99 -22.36
CA LEU A 270 -5.85 -25.18 -21.82
C LEU A 270 -5.85 -26.19 -20.68
N LEU A 271 -6.84 -26.14 -19.79
CA LEU A 271 -6.99 -27.09 -18.71
C LEU A 271 -7.31 -28.51 -19.20
N GLU A 272 -8.11 -28.66 -20.27
CA GLU A 272 -8.33 -29.95 -20.94
C GLU A 272 -7.03 -30.53 -21.51
N LYS A 273 -6.27 -29.71 -22.23
CA LYS A 273 -4.96 -30.12 -22.79
C LYS A 273 -3.96 -30.50 -21.72
N SER A 274 -4.06 -29.96 -20.51
CA SER A 274 -3.20 -30.37 -19.39
C SER A 274 -3.47 -31.78 -18.89
N GLY A 275 -4.63 -32.37 -19.24
CA GLY A 275 -5.07 -33.70 -18.79
C GLY A 275 -5.43 -33.75 -17.28
N LYS A 276 -5.55 -32.60 -16.62
CA LYS A 276 -5.85 -32.50 -15.18
C LYS A 276 -7.30 -32.10 -14.89
N LEU A 277 -8.05 -31.65 -15.92
CA LEU A 277 -9.46 -31.32 -15.78
C LEU A 277 -10.28 -32.62 -15.79
N VAL A 278 -10.96 -32.91 -14.69
CA VAL A 278 -11.72 -34.15 -14.49
C VAL A 278 -13.19 -33.86 -14.19
N GLU A 279 -14.06 -34.82 -14.54
CA GLU A 279 -15.48 -34.73 -14.21
C GLU A 279 -15.72 -35.30 -12.80
N SER A 280 -16.50 -34.58 -11.99
CA SER A 280 -16.92 -35.00 -10.66
C SER A 280 -18.35 -34.52 -10.40
N GLN A 281 -19.27 -35.44 -10.15
CA GLN A 281 -20.71 -35.18 -9.90
C GLN A 281 -21.34 -34.29 -10.97
N GLY A 282 -20.97 -34.50 -12.24
CA GLY A 282 -21.45 -33.71 -13.38
C GLY A 282 -20.79 -32.33 -13.55
N ALA A 283 -19.91 -31.93 -12.65
CA ALA A 283 -19.14 -30.69 -12.74
C ALA A 283 -17.68 -30.97 -13.17
N ARG A 284 -16.99 -29.96 -13.68
CA ARG A 284 -15.59 -30.09 -14.10
C ARG A 284 -14.68 -29.40 -13.07
N ILE A 285 -13.70 -30.15 -12.55
CA ILE A 285 -12.84 -29.71 -11.45
C ILE A 285 -11.37 -29.97 -11.76
N ILE A 286 -10.49 -29.23 -11.09
CA ILE A 286 -9.07 -29.57 -10.92
C ILE A 286 -8.91 -30.09 -9.49
N ASP A 287 -8.42 -31.34 -9.36
CA ASP A 287 -8.10 -31.93 -8.06
C ASP A 287 -6.84 -31.26 -7.47
N LEU A 288 -6.95 -30.85 -6.22
CA LEU A 288 -5.88 -30.17 -5.48
C LEU A 288 -5.58 -30.89 -4.14
N GLU A 289 -5.96 -32.16 -3.99
CA GLU A 289 -5.73 -32.94 -2.77
C GLU A 289 -4.24 -33.05 -2.43
N ASP A 290 -3.37 -33.22 -3.43
CA ASP A 290 -1.91 -33.24 -3.26
C ASP A 290 -1.34 -31.95 -2.64
N TYR A 291 -2.06 -30.85 -2.76
CA TYR A 291 -1.73 -29.53 -2.16
C TYR A 291 -2.46 -29.27 -0.85
N GLY A 292 -3.21 -30.26 -0.33
CA GLY A 292 -4.00 -30.12 0.90
C GLY A 292 -5.17 -29.12 0.77
N MET A 293 -5.74 -28.99 -0.43
CA MET A 293 -6.86 -28.09 -0.72
C MET A 293 -8.04 -28.87 -1.29
N ALA A 294 -9.25 -28.31 -1.08
CA ALA A 294 -10.44 -28.78 -1.78
C ALA A 294 -10.27 -28.60 -3.30
N PRO A 295 -10.95 -29.42 -4.14
CA PRO A 295 -10.92 -29.28 -5.59
C PRO A 295 -11.32 -27.88 -6.05
N CYS A 296 -10.68 -27.37 -7.11
CA CYS A 296 -11.06 -26.12 -7.73
C CYS A 296 -12.16 -26.36 -8.77
N LEU A 297 -13.33 -25.78 -8.56
CA LEU A 297 -14.47 -25.89 -9.47
C LEU A 297 -14.26 -24.96 -10.68
N ILE A 298 -14.11 -25.54 -11.86
CA ILE A 298 -13.91 -24.80 -13.12
C ILE A 298 -15.23 -24.56 -13.83
N GLU A 299 -16.08 -25.59 -13.94
CA GLU A 299 -17.35 -25.52 -14.63
C GLU A 299 -18.42 -26.28 -13.84
N LYS A 300 -19.60 -25.69 -13.70
CA LYS A 300 -20.72 -26.30 -13.00
C LYS A 300 -21.38 -27.39 -13.83
N SER A 301 -22.18 -28.24 -13.21
CA SER A 301 -22.93 -29.33 -13.86
C SER A 301 -23.88 -28.86 -14.99
N ASN A 302 -24.29 -27.61 -14.97
CA ASN A 302 -25.11 -27.00 -16.04
C ASN A 302 -24.29 -26.34 -17.16
N GLY A 303 -22.97 -26.54 -17.19
CA GLY A 303 -22.05 -25.96 -18.19
C GLY A 303 -21.70 -24.49 -17.96
N SER A 304 -22.16 -23.87 -16.87
CA SER A 304 -21.76 -22.48 -16.56
C SER A 304 -20.41 -22.40 -15.87
N SER A 305 -19.61 -21.42 -16.29
CA SER A 305 -18.30 -21.11 -15.69
C SER A 305 -18.41 -20.62 -14.23
N THR A 306 -17.30 -20.64 -13.54
CA THR A 306 -17.21 -20.21 -12.15
C THR A 306 -16.39 -18.93 -11.99
N TYR A 307 -16.30 -18.40 -10.77
CA TYR A 307 -15.38 -17.30 -10.45
C TYR A 307 -13.91 -17.71 -10.72
N ALA A 308 -13.54 -18.95 -10.39
CA ALA A 308 -12.18 -19.46 -10.62
C ALA A 308 -11.80 -19.41 -12.11
N THR A 309 -12.69 -19.82 -13.02
CA THR A 309 -12.43 -19.78 -14.46
C THR A 309 -12.22 -18.36 -14.97
N ARG A 310 -12.97 -17.41 -14.44
CA ARG A 310 -12.88 -15.98 -14.80
C ARG A 310 -11.58 -15.38 -14.29
N ASP A 311 -11.19 -15.69 -13.05
CA ASP A 311 -9.94 -15.22 -12.48
C ASP A 311 -8.72 -15.82 -13.19
N LEU A 312 -8.80 -17.07 -13.62
CA LEU A 312 -7.78 -17.71 -14.47
C LEU A 312 -7.68 -17.03 -15.84
N ALA A 313 -8.81 -16.64 -16.44
CA ALA A 313 -8.82 -15.85 -17.67
C ALA A 313 -8.19 -14.46 -17.46
N ALA A 314 -8.43 -13.84 -16.31
CA ALA A 314 -7.79 -12.59 -15.94
C ALA A 314 -6.28 -12.75 -15.76
N ILE A 315 -5.80 -13.80 -15.10
CA ILE A 315 -4.36 -14.11 -14.97
C ILE A 315 -3.73 -14.26 -16.35
N LEU A 316 -4.32 -15.08 -17.22
CA LEU A 316 -3.83 -15.34 -18.58
C LEU A 316 -3.75 -14.06 -19.41
N TYR A 317 -4.80 -13.24 -19.39
CA TYR A 317 -4.85 -11.95 -20.08
C TYR A 317 -3.80 -10.97 -19.56
N ARG A 318 -3.69 -10.84 -18.24
CA ARG A 318 -2.75 -9.92 -17.59
C ARG A 318 -1.30 -10.30 -17.88
N ALA A 319 -0.96 -11.61 -17.88
CA ALA A 319 0.37 -12.09 -18.25
C ALA A 319 0.75 -11.67 -19.67
N ARG A 320 -0.15 -11.85 -20.62
CA ARG A 320 0.10 -11.54 -22.04
C ARG A 320 0.07 -10.05 -22.36
N THR A 321 -0.76 -9.28 -21.64
CA THR A 321 -0.98 -7.86 -21.94
C THR A 321 0.01 -6.95 -21.21
N TYR A 322 0.31 -7.26 -19.95
CA TYR A 322 1.12 -6.39 -19.10
C TYR A 322 2.54 -6.93 -18.90
N ASP A 323 2.83 -8.17 -19.31
CA ASP A 323 4.15 -8.82 -19.14
C ASP A 323 4.73 -8.62 -17.73
N TYR A 324 3.92 -8.91 -16.70
CA TYR A 324 4.23 -8.56 -15.33
C TYR A 324 5.38 -9.39 -14.74
N ASP A 325 6.17 -8.75 -13.88
CA ASP A 325 7.11 -9.41 -12.96
C ASP A 325 6.42 -9.77 -11.63
N LYS A 326 5.42 -8.98 -11.21
CA LYS A 326 4.52 -9.29 -10.10
C LYS A 326 3.08 -8.90 -10.44
N ALA A 327 2.12 -9.71 -10.00
CA ALA A 327 0.70 -9.43 -10.02
C ALA A 327 0.15 -9.56 -8.60
N LEU A 328 -0.16 -8.43 -7.98
CA LEU A 328 -0.63 -8.32 -6.61
C LEU A 328 -2.16 -8.25 -6.59
N TYR A 329 -2.78 -9.13 -5.82
CA TYR A 329 -4.23 -9.18 -5.62
C TYR A 329 -4.54 -8.72 -4.19
N VAL A 330 -5.00 -7.48 -4.04
CA VAL A 330 -5.27 -6.85 -2.73
C VAL A 330 -6.70 -7.13 -2.33
N THR A 331 -6.95 -8.25 -1.68
CA THR A 331 -8.29 -8.71 -1.28
C THR A 331 -8.34 -9.22 0.16
N SER A 332 -9.55 -9.42 0.70
CA SER A 332 -9.75 -9.90 2.07
C SER A 332 -9.11 -11.28 2.29
N TYR A 333 -8.66 -11.54 3.53
CA TYR A 333 -8.15 -12.85 3.95
C TYR A 333 -9.19 -13.98 3.78
N GLU A 334 -10.47 -13.67 3.71
CA GLU A 334 -11.52 -14.65 3.44
C GLU A 334 -11.36 -15.32 2.06
N GLN A 335 -10.60 -14.71 1.15
CA GLN A 335 -10.31 -15.26 -0.18
C GLN A 335 -8.97 -16.02 -0.27
N VAL A 336 -8.27 -16.25 0.84
CA VAL A 336 -6.96 -16.93 0.83
C VAL A 336 -7.02 -18.30 0.17
N LEU A 337 -8.04 -19.12 0.48
CA LEU A 337 -8.20 -20.43 -0.15
C LEU A 337 -8.42 -20.31 -1.66
N HIS A 338 -9.29 -19.40 -2.08
CA HIS A 338 -9.57 -19.16 -3.50
C HIS A 338 -8.29 -18.77 -4.27
N PHE A 339 -7.51 -17.80 -3.78
CA PHE A 339 -6.27 -17.40 -4.46
C PHE A 339 -5.23 -18.51 -4.45
N ARG A 340 -5.11 -19.29 -3.39
CA ARG A 340 -4.24 -20.47 -3.38
C ARG A 340 -4.65 -21.49 -4.44
N GLN A 341 -5.96 -21.74 -4.60
CA GLN A 341 -6.47 -22.67 -5.62
C GLN A 341 -6.17 -22.16 -7.04
N ILE A 342 -6.54 -20.91 -7.36
CA ILE A 342 -6.35 -20.37 -8.72
C ILE A 342 -4.86 -20.22 -9.08
N PHE A 343 -3.97 -19.91 -8.13
CA PHE A 343 -2.54 -19.84 -8.41
C PHE A 343 -1.93 -21.21 -8.68
N GLU A 344 -2.40 -22.27 -7.98
CA GLU A 344 -1.99 -23.65 -8.32
C GLU A 344 -2.51 -24.08 -9.69
N VAL A 345 -3.79 -23.78 -10.00
CA VAL A 345 -4.38 -24.12 -11.31
C VAL A 345 -3.74 -23.31 -12.44
N ALA A 346 -3.33 -22.06 -12.19
CA ALA A 346 -2.65 -21.23 -13.19
C ALA A 346 -1.36 -21.85 -13.73
N LYS A 347 -0.69 -22.72 -12.98
CA LYS A 347 0.47 -23.49 -13.44
C LYS A 347 0.15 -24.42 -14.62
N LEU A 348 -1.12 -24.79 -14.80
CA LEU A 348 -1.60 -25.65 -15.87
C LEU A 348 -1.95 -24.89 -17.16
N LEU A 349 -1.92 -23.55 -17.14
CA LEU A 349 -2.27 -22.70 -18.29
C LEU A 349 -1.14 -22.54 -19.31
N GLY A 350 0.02 -23.17 -19.09
CA GLY A 350 1.18 -23.08 -20.00
C GLY A 350 1.85 -21.70 -19.99
N LEU A 351 1.68 -20.92 -18.92
CA LEU A 351 2.38 -19.66 -18.72
C LEU A 351 3.84 -19.88 -18.31
N ASP A 352 4.71 -18.94 -18.69
CA ASP A 352 6.10 -18.95 -18.23
C ASP A 352 6.17 -18.89 -16.71
N GLU A 353 7.19 -19.57 -16.15
CA GLU A 353 7.41 -19.65 -14.70
C GLU A 353 7.54 -18.25 -14.02
N LYS A 354 8.02 -17.26 -14.77
CA LYS A 354 8.08 -15.85 -14.36
C LYS A 354 6.71 -15.37 -13.84
N TYR A 355 5.65 -15.58 -14.63
CA TYR A 355 4.31 -15.12 -14.29
C TYR A 355 3.74 -15.86 -13.08
N ILE A 356 3.96 -17.16 -13.00
CA ILE A 356 3.47 -17.96 -11.87
C ILE A 356 4.16 -17.54 -10.56
N LYS A 357 5.47 -17.32 -10.58
CA LYS A 357 6.22 -16.81 -9.41
C LYS A 357 5.85 -15.39 -9.02
N GLY A 358 5.34 -14.61 -9.97
CA GLY A 358 4.91 -13.23 -9.76
C GLY A 358 3.53 -13.09 -9.13
N LEU A 359 2.72 -14.15 -9.05
CA LEU A 359 1.38 -14.10 -8.45
C LEU A 359 1.46 -13.99 -6.93
N GLU A 360 0.84 -12.96 -6.36
CA GLU A 360 0.84 -12.75 -4.91
C GLU A 360 -0.51 -12.25 -4.40
N HIS A 361 -1.07 -12.94 -3.40
CA HIS A 361 -2.25 -12.50 -2.68
C HIS A 361 -1.84 -11.61 -1.51
N VAL A 362 -2.07 -10.31 -1.63
CA VAL A 362 -1.86 -9.31 -0.58
C VAL A 362 -3.11 -9.27 0.30
N SER A 363 -3.26 -10.30 1.15
CA SER A 363 -4.44 -10.45 1.99
C SER A 363 -4.46 -9.41 3.12
N TYR A 364 -5.68 -8.97 3.50
CA TYR A 364 -5.88 -8.04 4.61
C TYR A 364 -7.05 -8.49 5.50
N GLY A 365 -7.02 -8.06 6.79
CA GLY A 365 -8.06 -8.29 7.78
C GLY A 365 -9.28 -7.40 7.58
N MET A 366 -10.34 -7.63 8.34
CA MET A 366 -11.62 -6.91 8.24
C MET A 366 -11.57 -5.56 8.96
N VAL A 367 -12.38 -4.61 8.49
CA VAL A 367 -12.73 -3.42 9.27
C VAL A 367 -14.01 -3.73 10.03
N LEU A 368 -13.94 -3.57 11.34
CA LEU A 368 -15.05 -3.83 12.26
C LEU A 368 -15.54 -2.48 12.83
N LEU A 369 -16.83 -2.41 13.13
CA LEU A 369 -17.38 -1.35 13.98
C LEU A 369 -17.36 -1.82 15.43
N GLU A 370 -17.42 -0.89 16.39
CA GLU A 370 -17.56 -1.24 17.82
C GLU A 370 -18.79 -2.12 18.10
N THR A 371 -19.82 -2.01 17.27
CA THR A 371 -21.04 -2.84 17.30
C THR A 371 -20.87 -4.23 16.66
N GLY A 372 -19.69 -4.56 16.13
CA GLY A 372 -19.38 -5.83 15.48
C GLY A 372 -19.21 -5.75 13.96
N ARG A 373 -19.34 -6.91 13.28
CA ARG A 373 -19.20 -6.99 11.82
C ARG A 373 -20.32 -6.23 11.11
N MET A 374 -19.97 -5.55 10.05
CA MET A 374 -20.94 -4.96 9.12
C MET A 374 -21.64 -6.08 8.33
N SER A 375 -22.94 -5.97 8.19
CA SER A 375 -23.74 -6.90 7.39
C SER A 375 -24.64 -6.15 6.41
N THR A 376 -24.38 -6.31 5.13
CA THR A 376 -25.26 -5.77 4.05
C THR A 376 -26.66 -6.42 4.08
N ARG A 377 -26.79 -7.62 4.66
CA ARG A 377 -28.07 -8.34 4.77
C ARG A 377 -28.94 -7.81 5.94
N GLU A 378 -28.33 -7.18 6.94
CA GLU A 378 -28.99 -6.68 8.14
C GLU A 378 -29.16 -5.14 8.15
N GLY A 379 -28.76 -4.46 7.06
CA GLY A 379 -28.91 -3.01 6.93
C GLY A 379 -27.87 -2.17 7.69
N ASN A 380 -26.91 -2.80 8.38
CA ASN A 380 -25.86 -2.12 9.15
C ASN A 380 -24.61 -1.86 8.29
N VAL A 381 -24.78 -1.13 7.20
CA VAL A 381 -23.68 -0.78 6.29
C VAL A 381 -23.40 0.71 6.36
N VAL A 382 -22.17 1.06 6.77
CA VAL A 382 -21.71 2.45 6.72
C VAL A 382 -21.18 2.74 5.32
N LYS A 383 -21.83 3.67 4.60
CA LYS A 383 -21.35 4.15 3.30
C LYS A 383 -19.99 4.81 3.51
N LEU A 384 -19.05 4.52 2.62
CA LEU A 384 -17.69 5.09 2.74
C LEU A 384 -17.70 6.61 2.55
N GLU A 385 -18.52 7.12 1.63
CA GLU A 385 -18.70 8.55 1.41
C GLU A 385 -19.18 9.27 2.69
N ASP A 386 -20.18 8.72 3.38
CA ASP A 386 -20.72 9.30 4.62
C ASP A 386 -19.66 9.33 5.74
N LEU A 387 -18.86 8.25 5.86
CA LEU A 387 -17.77 8.19 6.83
C LEU A 387 -16.68 9.24 6.53
N LEU A 388 -16.30 9.41 5.26
CA LEU A 388 -15.31 10.40 4.86
C LEU A 388 -15.82 11.82 5.09
N ASN A 389 -17.07 12.10 4.77
CA ASN A 389 -17.70 13.40 5.04
C ASN A 389 -17.80 13.69 6.54
N GLU A 390 -18.18 12.72 7.37
CA GLU A 390 -18.19 12.86 8.83
C GLU A 390 -16.79 13.14 9.39
N ALA A 391 -15.74 12.50 8.83
CA ALA A 391 -14.35 12.79 9.22
C ALA A 391 -13.96 14.24 8.91
N ILE A 392 -14.37 14.76 7.75
CA ILE A 392 -14.13 16.15 7.35
C ILE A 392 -14.84 17.12 8.30
N GLU A 393 -16.11 16.88 8.59
CA GLU A 393 -16.90 17.74 9.48
C GLU A 393 -16.35 17.76 10.92
N ARG A 394 -15.93 16.60 11.44
CA ARG A 394 -15.29 16.52 12.76
C ARG A 394 -13.95 17.24 12.78
N ALA A 395 -13.12 17.07 11.75
CA ALA A 395 -11.87 17.80 11.63
C ALA A 395 -12.09 19.31 11.56
N LYS A 396 -13.12 19.76 10.81
CA LYS A 396 -13.50 21.16 10.70
C LYS A 396 -13.86 21.77 12.06
N LYS A 397 -14.68 21.08 12.85
CA LYS A 397 -15.03 21.53 14.21
C LYS A 397 -13.81 21.72 15.09
N VAL A 398 -12.88 20.75 15.09
CA VAL A 398 -11.64 20.86 15.89
C VAL A 398 -10.78 22.04 15.43
N ILE A 399 -10.70 22.29 14.12
CA ILE A 399 -9.94 23.41 13.55
C ILE A 399 -10.59 24.74 13.95
N GLU A 400 -11.91 24.85 13.85
CA GLU A 400 -12.67 26.06 14.22
C GLU A 400 -12.51 26.39 15.70
N GLU A 401 -12.51 25.39 16.58
CA GLU A 401 -12.31 25.59 18.04
C GLU A 401 -10.88 26.05 18.37
N LYS A 402 -9.86 25.50 17.69
CA LYS A 402 -8.46 25.80 18.00
C LYS A 402 -7.92 27.03 17.28
N ASN A 403 -8.36 27.27 16.06
CA ASN A 403 -7.89 28.38 15.22
C ASN A 403 -9.06 28.98 14.42
N PRO A 404 -9.90 29.79 15.08
CA PRO A 404 -11.11 30.39 14.46
C PRO A 404 -10.80 31.34 13.29
N ASP A 405 -9.60 31.90 13.23
CA ASP A 405 -9.18 32.85 12.17
C ASP A 405 -8.43 32.20 11.03
N LEU A 406 -8.30 30.87 11.01
CA LEU A 406 -7.59 30.16 9.96
C LEU A 406 -8.32 30.31 8.61
N GLU A 407 -7.60 30.73 7.58
CA GLU A 407 -8.09 30.78 6.21
C GLU A 407 -8.18 29.39 5.58
N ASN A 408 -9.07 29.20 4.62
CA ASN A 408 -9.23 27.92 3.87
C ASN A 408 -9.53 26.69 4.75
N LYS A 409 -10.29 26.87 5.83
CA LYS A 409 -10.63 25.80 6.78
C LYS A 409 -11.22 24.56 6.14
N ASP A 410 -12.04 24.71 5.11
CA ASP A 410 -12.69 23.58 4.42
C ASP A 410 -11.68 22.68 3.71
N ASP A 411 -10.69 23.25 2.99
CA ASP A 411 -9.63 22.48 2.35
C ASP A 411 -8.72 21.79 3.39
N ILE A 412 -8.39 22.50 4.47
CA ILE A 412 -7.58 21.96 5.56
C ILE A 412 -8.35 20.83 6.27
N ALA A 413 -9.62 21.02 6.59
CA ALA A 413 -10.47 20.01 7.21
C ALA A 413 -10.61 18.76 6.34
N LYS A 414 -10.73 18.94 5.03
CA LYS A 414 -10.73 17.84 4.05
C LYS A 414 -9.43 17.04 4.13
N LYS A 415 -8.28 17.71 4.05
CA LYS A 415 -6.95 17.03 4.12
C LYS A 415 -6.74 16.32 5.45
N VAL A 416 -7.16 16.94 6.56
CA VAL A 416 -6.99 16.39 7.91
C VAL A 416 -7.95 15.22 8.16
N GLY A 417 -9.23 15.38 7.84
CA GLY A 417 -10.23 14.33 8.05
C GLY A 417 -9.96 13.08 7.23
N ILE A 418 -9.68 13.25 5.93
CA ILE A 418 -9.35 12.13 5.04
C ILE A 418 -8.01 11.51 5.46
N GLY A 419 -6.99 12.34 5.72
CA GLY A 419 -5.68 11.88 6.18
C GLY A 419 -5.76 11.05 7.46
N ALA A 420 -6.64 11.43 8.39
CA ALA A 420 -6.88 10.68 9.63
C ALA A 420 -7.45 9.28 9.36
N VAL A 421 -8.46 9.17 8.50
CA VAL A 421 -9.09 7.88 8.14
C VAL A 421 -8.12 6.98 7.40
N VAL A 422 -7.43 7.49 6.38
CA VAL A 422 -6.45 6.73 5.58
C VAL A 422 -5.29 6.26 6.45
N PHE A 423 -4.73 7.15 7.29
CA PHE A 423 -3.63 6.79 8.17
C PHE A 423 -4.03 5.74 9.20
N ASN A 424 -5.21 5.85 9.81
CA ASN A 424 -5.66 4.86 10.79
C ASN A 424 -5.70 3.45 10.21
N ASP A 425 -6.15 3.29 8.96
CA ASP A 425 -6.14 1.99 8.29
C ASP A 425 -4.73 1.49 7.99
N LEU A 426 -3.85 2.37 7.46
CA LEU A 426 -2.49 2.03 7.03
C LEU A 426 -1.47 1.98 8.18
N ALA A 427 -1.79 2.41 9.40
CA ALA A 427 -0.87 2.37 10.55
C ALA A 427 -0.73 0.98 11.16
N ASN A 428 -1.75 0.13 10.99
CA ASN A 428 -1.78 -1.22 11.49
C ASN A 428 -1.31 -2.22 10.43
N SER A 429 -0.79 -3.37 10.89
CA SER A 429 -0.46 -4.45 9.95
C SER A 429 -1.72 -4.88 9.19
N ARG A 430 -1.62 -4.92 7.86
CA ARG A 430 -2.74 -5.23 6.97
C ARG A 430 -3.47 -6.53 7.28
N VAL A 431 -2.79 -7.53 7.82
CA VAL A 431 -3.39 -8.84 8.13
C VAL A 431 -4.24 -8.86 9.40
N LYS A 432 -4.19 -7.80 10.21
CA LYS A 432 -4.99 -7.69 11.43
C LYS A 432 -6.34 -7.05 11.14
N ASP A 433 -7.37 -7.51 11.85
CA ASP A 433 -8.65 -6.80 11.89
C ASP A 433 -8.48 -5.45 12.58
N GLU A 434 -9.19 -4.44 12.11
CA GLU A 434 -9.17 -3.08 12.64
C GLU A 434 -10.55 -2.71 13.17
N ILE A 435 -10.62 -2.21 14.42
CA ILE A 435 -11.85 -1.67 15.00
C ILE A 435 -11.81 -0.15 14.82
N PHE A 436 -12.73 0.36 14.01
CA PHE A 436 -12.83 1.79 13.74
C PHE A 436 -13.40 2.54 14.95
N ASN A 437 -12.67 3.55 15.42
CA ASN A 437 -13.06 4.40 16.55
C ASN A 437 -12.71 5.87 16.27
N TRP A 438 -13.71 6.77 16.33
CA TRP A 438 -13.54 8.17 16.01
C TRP A 438 -12.56 8.92 16.92
N ASP A 439 -12.58 8.66 18.23
CA ASP A 439 -11.73 9.35 19.20
C ASP A 439 -10.25 9.01 18.99
N LYS A 440 -9.98 7.79 18.50
CA LYS A 440 -8.63 7.36 18.14
C LYS A 440 -8.19 7.99 16.83
N VAL A 441 -9.04 7.97 15.80
CA VAL A 441 -8.71 8.38 14.42
C VAL A 441 -8.36 9.86 14.35
N LEU A 442 -9.10 10.73 15.03
CA LEU A 442 -8.93 12.19 15.00
C LEU A 442 -8.09 12.75 16.16
N ASN A 443 -7.31 11.92 16.84
CA ASN A 443 -6.45 12.38 17.92
C ASN A 443 -5.20 13.10 17.39
N PHE A 444 -4.99 14.36 17.76
CA PHE A 444 -3.84 15.19 17.38
C PHE A 444 -2.57 14.96 18.22
N GLN A 445 -2.65 14.18 19.29
CA GLN A 445 -1.53 13.93 20.22
C GLN A 445 -1.03 12.48 20.19
N GLY A 446 -1.71 11.60 19.45
CA GLY A 446 -1.39 10.18 19.35
C GLY A 446 -0.54 9.84 18.13
N GLU A 447 -0.38 8.56 17.87
CA GLU A 447 0.25 8.02 16.65
C GLU A 447 -0.75 8.01 15.48
N THR A 448 -1.08 9.20 14.97
CA THR A 448 -2.17 9.44 14.02
C THR A 448 -1.74 10.27 12.82
N GLY A 449 -2.56 10.26 11.76
CA GLY A 449 -2.37 11.11 10.59
C GLY A 449 -2.32 12.61 10.95
N PRO A 450 -3.30 13.14 11.72
CA PRO A 450 -3.27 14.53 12.19
C PRO A 450 -2.00 14.93 12.95
N TYR A 451 -1.41 14.02 13.72
CA TYR A 451 -0.12 14.29 14.40
C TYR A 451 1.03 14.50 13.42
N ILE A 452 1.12 13.68 12.36
CA ILE A 452 2.12 13.85 11.30
C ILE A 452 1.89 15.15 10.55
N GLN A 453 0.63 15.44 10.17
CA GLN A 453 0.27 16.66 9.46
C GLN A 453 0.59 17.91 10.29
N TYR A 454 0.26 17.91 11.58
CA TYR A 454 0.61 18.99 12.50
C TYR A 454 2.14 19.17 12.63
N THR A 455 2.88 18.07 12.72
CA THR A 455 4.35 18.12 12.78
C THR A 455 4.93 18.72 11.50
N TYR A 456 4.41 18.34 10.33
CA TYR A 456 4.81 18.94 9.05
C TYR A 456 4.53 20.45 9.01
N VAL A 457 3.32 20.89 9.39
CA VAL A 457 2.97 22.32 9.44
C VAL A 457 3.89 23.09 10.39
N ARG A 458 4.28 22.49 11.52
CA ARG A 458 5.28 23.05 12.42
C ARG A 458 6.63 23.27 11.72
N THR A 459 7.10 22.32 10.88
CA THR A 459 8.33 22.52 10.11
C THR A 459 8.22 23.72 9.18
N LYS A 460 7.09 23.90 8.49
CA LYS A 460 6.84 25.06 7.63
C LYS A 460 6.84 26.38 8.40
N SER A 461 6.16 26.41 9.55
CA SER A 461 6.11 27.61 10.40
C SER A 461 7.48 28.04 10.94
N VAL A 462 8.36 27.07 11.24
CA VAL A 462 9.75 27.35 11.64
C VAL A 462 10.54 27.95 10.49
N ILE A 463 10.42 27.38 9.29
CA ILE A 463 11.10 27.87 8.08
C ILE A 463 10.65 29.30 7.74
N GLU A 464 9.34 29.55 7.79
CA GLU A 464 8.77 30.87 7.54
C GLU A 464 9.31 31.91 8.54
N LYS A 465 9.34 31.60 9.84
CA LYS A 465 9.90 32.45 10.89
C LYS A 465 11.40 32.71 10.73
N ALA A 466 12.13 31.77 10.14
CA ALA A 466 13.55 31.92 9.87
C ALA A 466 13.85 32.81 8.65
N GLY A 467 12.83 33.13 7.82
CA GLY A 467 12.95 33.89 6.59
C GLY A 467 13.13 33.05 5.34
N GLY A 468 12.83 31.73 5.40
CA GLY A 468 12.92 30.78 4.30
C GLY A 468 13.92 29.66 4.54
N VAL A 469 14.11 28.81 3.53
CA VAL A 469 15.10 27.72 3.55
C VAL A 469 16.48 28.32 3.27
N PRO A 470 17.49 28.09 4.14
CA PRO A 470 18.85 28.54 3.89
C PRO A 470 19.46 27.83 2.67
N LYS A 471 20.50 28.42 2.07
CA LYS A 471 21.29 27.71 1.05
C LYS A 471 22.13 26.61 1.71
N ILE A 472 22.38 25.53 0.97
CA ILE A 472 23.18 24.41 1.48
C ILE A 472 24.63 24.83 1.85
N GLU A 473 25.18 25.82 1.15
CA GLU A 473 26.51 26.36 1.42
C GLU A 473 26.61 27.06 2.80
N ASP A 474 25.48 27.52 3.34
CA ASP A 474 25.38 28.16 4.66
C ASP A 474 25.16 27.16 5.81
N VAL A 475 25.15 25.85 5.48
CA VAL A 475 24.91 24.76 6.44
C VAL A 475 26.23 24.20 6.93
N ASN A 476 26.38 24.09 8.27
CA ASN A 476 27.57 23.53 8.89
C ASN A 476 27.23 22.31 9.73
N ALA A 477 27.47 21.12 9.19
CA ALA A 477 27.09 19.84 9.78
C ALA A 477 27.61 19.59 11.19
N LYS A 478 28.68 20.27 11.64
CA LYS A 478 29.19 20.17 13.00
C LYS A 478 28.18 20.56 14.09
N TYR A 479 27.15 21.33 13.74
CA TYR A 479 26.08 21.73 14.66
C TYR A 479 24.92 20.72 14.75
N LEU A 480 25.07 19.55 14.09
CA LEU A 480 24.08 18.45 14.09
C LEU A 480 24.62 17.14 14.71
N LEU A 481 25.66 17.25 15.53
CA LEU A 481 26.30 16.07 16.15
C LEU A 481 25.62 15.64 17.45
N ASP A 482 24.66 16.43 17.95
CA ASP A 482 23.86 16.06 19.12
C ASP A 482 22.95 14.86 18.84
N GLU A 483 22.46 14.23 19.90
CA GLU A 483 21.65 13.00 19.82
C GLU A 483 20.36 13.19 19.00
N TYR A 484 19.67 14.32 19.21
CA TYR A 484 18.38 14.59 18.56
C TYR A 484 18.54 14.82 17.06
N SER A 485 19.53 15.63 16.67
CA SER A 485 19.88 15.85 15.26
C SER A 485 20.32 14.56 14.57
N SER A 486 21.21 13.81 15.23
CA SER A 486 21.73 12.53 14.71
C SER A 486 20.61 11.52 14.49
N LYS A 487 19.59 11.47 15.37
CA LYS A 487 18.44 10.57 15.22
C LYS A 487 17.61 10.91 13.99
N ILE A 488 17.34 12.20 13.75
CA ILE A 488 16.60 12.64 12.54
C ILE A 488 17.39 12.30 11.28
N LEU A 489 18.70 12.60 11.26
CA LEU A 489 19.55 12.31 10.10
C LEU A 489 19.56 10.82 9.76
N LYS A 490 19.64 9.93 10.74
CA LYS A 490 19.55 8.47 10.53
C LYS A 490 18.18 8.05 9.95
N LEU A 491 17.10 8.68 10.39
CA LEU A 491 15.78 8.42 9.84
C LEU A 491 15.71 8.89 8.38
N ILE A 492 16.15 10.12 8.09
CA ILE A 492 16.18 10.65 6.71
C ILE A 492 17.01 9.74 5.80
N TYR A 493 18.21 9.34 6.23
CA TYR A 493 19.07 8.40 5.50
C TYR A 493 18.37 7.08 5.15
N ASN A 494 17.53 6.58 6.04
CA ASN A 494 16.88 5.28 5.88
C ASN A 494 15.59 5.33 5.02
N PHE A 495 15.14 6.49 4.57
CA PHE A 495 13.84 6.64 3.93
C PHE A 495 13.67 5.73 2.70
N GLU A 496 14.64 5.70 1.78
CA GLU A 496 14.59 4.81 0.61
C GLU A 496 14.51 3.32 1.01
N ASN A 497 15.32 2.91 2.00
CA ASN A 497 15.30 1.53 2.50
C ASN A 497 13.93 1.14 3.11
N ILE A 498 13.24 2.08 3.74
CA ILE A 498 11.87 1.87 4.25
C ILE A 498 10.90 1.63 3.09
N LEU A 499 10.99 2.41 2.01
CA LEU A 499 10.15 2.21 0.82
C LEU A 499 10.41 0.84 0.16
N ILE A 500 11.67 0.43 0.09
CA ILE A 500 12.05 -0.91 -0.41
C ILE A 500 11.42 -2.00 0.46
N GLN A 501 11.52 -1.91 1.79
CA GLN A 501 10.91 -2.87 2.71
C GLN A 501 9.38 -2.95 2.56
N VAL A 502 8.71 -1.83 2.27
CA VAL A 502 7.27 -1.84 1.97
C VAL A 502 6.97 -2.71 0.75
N THR A 503 7.75 -2.58 -0.33
CA THR A 503 7.51 -3.35 -1.57
C THR A 503 7.96 -4.81 -1.48
N GLU A 504 8.96 -5.13 -0.63
CA GLU A 504 9.36 -6.51 -0.36
C GLU A 504 8.29 -7.30 0.40
N LYS A 505 7.57 -6.62 1.34
CA LYS A 505 6.57 -7.24 2.20
C LYS A 505 5.12 -6.93 1.78
N ASN A 506 4.95 -6.05 0.81
CA ASN A 506 3.65 -5.47 0.43
C ASN A 506 2.87 -4.95 1.66
N GLU A 507 3.56 -4.22 2.57
CA GLU A 507 3.06 -3.82 3.89
C GLU A 507 3.22 -2.31 4.11
N PRO A 508 2.21 -1.47 3.75
CA PRO A 508 2.28 -0.01 3.91
C PRO A 508 2.47 0.48 5.35
N SER A 509 2.09 -0.32 6.36
CA SER A 509 2.24 0.06 7.76
C SER A 509 3.70 0.27 8.19
N ILE A 510 4.66 -0.26 7.43
CA ILE A 510 6.09 0.00 7.64
C ILE A 510 6.38 1.48 7.43
N LEU A 511 5.86 2.09 6.35
CA LEU A 511 6.01 3.52 6.08
C LEU A 511 5.24 4.37 7.09
N SER A 512 4.02 3.98 7.45
CA SER A 512 3.20 4.70 8.42
C SER A 512 3.91 4.84 9.78
N ARG A 513 4.47 3.73 10.30
CA ARG A 513 5.23 3.73 11.56
C ARG A 513 6.51 4.56 11.47
N TYR A 514 7.22 4.43 10.36
CA TYR A 514 8.41 5.24 10.13
C TYR A 514 8.10 6.75 10.14
N LEU A 515 6.99 7.20 9.56
CA LEU A 515 6.59 8.61 9.58
C LEU A 515 6.27 9.09 11.01
N ILE A 516 5.68 8.24 11.84
CA ILE A 516 5.50 8.54 13.28
C ILE A 516 6.85 8.70 13.97
N ASP A 517 7.82 7.82 13.69
CA ASP A 517 9.16 7.91 14.29
C ASP A 517 9.88 9.19 13.87
N VAL A 518 9.76 9.61 12.60
CA VAL A 518 10.28 10.90 12.11
C VAL A 518 9.60 12.07 12.82
N ALA A 519 8.28 12.06 12.95
CA ALA A 519 7.53 13.11 13.61
C ALA A 519 7.89 13.23 15.11
N LYS A 520 8.04 12.10 15.81
CA LYS A 520 8.48 12.06 17.21
C LYS A 520 9.92 12.57 17.36
N ALA A 521 10.82 12.12 16.48
CA ALA A 521 12.22 12.58 16.52
C ALA A 521 12.30 14.09 16.31
N TYR A 522 11.54 14.63 15.34
CA TYR A 522 11.50 16.08 15.12
C TYR A 522 10.87 16.84 16.29
N SER A 523 9.81 16.32 16.91
CA SER A 523 9.21 16.96 18.08
C SER A 523 10.20 17.05 19.25
N ASN A 524 11.00 16.01 19.47
CA ASN A 524 12.07 16.02 20.49
C ASN A 524 13.17 17.05 20.14
N PHE A 525 13.63 17.04 18.90
CA PHE A 525 14.60 18.02 18.42
C PHE A 525 14.12 19.46 18.58
N TYR A 526 12.86 19.74 18.21
CA TYR A 526 12.25 21.05 18.35
C TYR A 526 12.19 21.55 19.79
N ASN A 527 11.93 20.65 20.74
CA ASN A 527 11.82 21.00 22.17
C ASN A 527 13.21 21.23 22.81
N GLU A 528 14.22 20.42 22.44
CA GLU A 528 15.52 20.42 23.07
C GLU A 528 16.50 21.39 22.39
N ASN A 529 16.28 21.74 21.13
CA ASN A 529 17.16 22.60 20.34
C ASN A 529 16.47 23.91 19.96
N LYS A 530 17.01 25.03 20.44
CA LYS A 530 16.56 26.36 19.98
C LYS A 530 16.94 26.53 18.50
N ILE A 531 15.95 26.41 17.59
CA ILE A 531 16.19 26.46 16.13
C ILE A 531 16.45 27.89 15.68
N ILE A 532 15.60 28.84 16.09
CA ILE A 532 15.78 30.27 15.78
C ILE A 532 16.72 30.88 16.83
N THR A 533 17.91 31.28 16.41
CA THR A 533 18.97 31.82 17.28
C THR A 533 19.68 33.03 16.64
N ASP A 534 20.44 33.78 17.46
CA ASP A 534 21.24 34.91 16.97
C ASP A 534 22.47 34.44 16.18
N ASN A 535 22.96 33.22 16.42
CA ASN A 535 24.04 32.62 15.64
C ASN A 535 23.49 32.06 14.34
N LYS A 536 23.80 32.73 13.24
CA LYS A 536 23.28 32.41 11.91
C LYS A 536 23.70 31.02 11.41
N ASP A 537 24.91 30.57 11.70
CA ASP A 537 25.38 29.23 11.28
C ASP A 537 24.55 28.12 11.94
N ILE A 538 24.30 28.26 13.25
CA ILE A 538 23.46 27.32 13.99
C ILE A 538 22.03 27.38 13.46
N GLN A 539 21.47 28.58 13.29
CA GLN A 539 20.12 28.76 12.79
C GLN A 539 19.96 28.12 11.41
N ASN A 540 20.82 28.49 10.44
CA ASN A 540 20.75 27.99 9.07
C ASN A 540 20.82 26.47 9.06
N THR A 541 21.73 25.88 9.84
CA THR A 541 21.92 24.43 9.90
C THR A 541 20.67 23.72 10.47
N ARG A 542 20.10 24.22 11.57
CA ARG A 542 18.91 23.63 12.19
C ARG A 542 17.64 23.85 11.37
N VAL A 543 17.51 24.99 10.68
CA VAL A 543 16.40 25.25 9.76
C VAL A 543 16.50 24.34 8.53
N PHE A 544 17.70 24.07 8.02
CA PHE A 544 17.86 23.15 6.90
C PHE A 544 17.49 21.69 7.30
N LEU A 545 17.88 21.24 8.49
CA LEU A 545 17.44 19.93 9.03
C LEU A 545 15.91 19.88 9.18
N THR A 546 15.30 20.99 9.61
CA THR A 546 13.83 21.13 9.68
C THR A 546 13.19 21.00 8.30
N TYR A 547 13.77 21.64 7.27
CA TYR A 547 13.33 21.51 5.90
C TYR A 547 13.44 20.07 5.37
N ALA A 548 14.58 19.42 5.59
CA ALA A 548 14.80 18.03 5.21
C ALA A 548 13.77 17.08 5.86
N THR A 549 13.48 17.30 7.15
CA THR A 549 12.45 16.54 7.87
C THR A 549 11.06 16.75 7.28
N GLY A 550 10.69 18.01 7.02
CA GLY A 550 9.41 18.35 6.39
C GLY A 550 9.25 17.70 5.01
N LYS A 551 10.32 17.65 4.22
CA LYS A 551 10.34 17.00 2.90
C LYS A 551 10.06 15.51 2.98
N VAL A 552 10.67 14.79 3.92
CA VAL A 552 10.43 13.35 4.15
C VAL A 552 9.00 13.10 4.64
N LEU A 553 8.51 13.89 5.61
CA LEU A 553 7.12 13.77 6.10
C LEU A 553 6.12 13.97 4.97
N LYS A 554 6.31 14.99 4.13
CA LYS A 554 5.42 15.28 2.99
C LYS A 554 5.45 14.16 1.96
N THR A 555 6.65 13.75 1.54
CA THR A 555 6.82 12.72 0.52
C THR A 555 6.22 11.39 0.98
N GLY A 556 6.59 10.93 2.19
CA GLY A 556 6.08 9.67 2.73
C GLY A 556 4.56 9.66 2.92
N SER A 557 3.99 10.78 3.41
CA SER A 557 2.54 10.92 3.57
C SER A 557 1.82 10.89 2.21
N ASN A 558 2.34 11.60 1.20
CA ASN A 558 1.76 11.58 -0.14
C ASN A 558 1.79 10.17 -0.76
N LEU A 559 2.84 9.38 -0.52
CA LEU A 559 2.93 7.99 -0.98
C LEU A 559 1.84 7.10 -0.33
N LEU A 560 1.42 7.41 0.89
CA LEU A 560 0.29 6.77 1.55
C LEU A 560 -1.07 7.32 1.10
N GLY A 561 -1.12 8.30 0.19
CA GLY A 561 -2.36 8.98 -0.22
C GLY A 561 -2.84 10.06 0.76
N ILE A 562 -1.99 10.50 1.69
CA ILE A 562 -2.31 11.51 2.70
C ILE A 562 -1.78 12.86 2.25
N GLN A 563 -2.70 13.79 1.99
CA GLN A 563 -2.35 15.16 1.61
C GLN A 563 -1.92 15.98 2.83
N MET A 564 -0.87 16.79 2.66
CA MET A 564 -0.34 17.62 3.73
C MET A 564 -0.90 19.06 3.62
N PRO A 565 -1.50 19.61 4.70
CA PRO A 565 -1.96 20.99 4.70
C PRO A 565 -0.76 21.96 4.81
N ASP A 566 -0.94 23.17 4.29
CA ASP A 566 0.11 24.19 4.38
C ASP A 566 0.09 24.93 5.73
N LYS A 567 -1.09 25.02 6.37
CA LYS A 567 -1.32 25.62 7.70
C LYS A 567 -2.33 24.75 8.46
N MET A 568 -2.33 24.89 9.79
CA MET A 568 -3.23 24.11 10.64
C MET A 568 -3.54 24.85 11.95
#